data_cb1ea8ff13d47d2274fca2930c92f44d
#
_entry.id   cb1ea8ff13d47d2274fca2930c92f44d
#
_cell.length_a   1.000
_cell.length_b   1.000
_cell.length_c   1.000
_cell.angle_alpha   90.00
_cell.angle_beta   90.00
_cell.angle_gamma   90.00
#
_symmetry.space_group_name_H-M   'P 1'
#
loop_
_entity.id
_entity.type
_entity.pdbx_description
1 polymer ?
#
loop_
_entity_poly.entity_id
_entity_poly.type
_entity_poly.pdbx_seq_one_letter_code
_entity_poly.pdbx_strand_id
1 'polypeptide(L)'
;MNKRTLRVYGFLEDASGRLLIAFERFRGMPLVKFPGGGIEWGESHQAALCREFQEELGLNIAVGPCLFFNDFAVQSAIDPEVQVQSFFYGVRALDPLDALTTSEVREVPETEGERFVWVPAEEVLKIPFTFEIEQAASRAWAASKTPQ
;
A
#
# COMPACT_ATOMS: atom_id res chain seq x y z
N MET A 1 -10.11 -13.14 -22.42
CA MET A 1 -11.27 -12.92 -21.55
C MET A 1 -10.94 -11.83 -20.55
N ASN A 2 -11.78 -10.82 -20.47
CA ASN A 2 -11.56 -9.71 -19.53
C ASN A 2 -11.86 -10.15 -18.11
N LYS A 3 -11.00 -9.71 -17.18
CA LYS A 3 -11.10 -10.05 -15.76
C LYS A 3 -10.97 -8.80 -14.91
N ARG A 4 -11.49 -8.89 -13.71
CA ARG A 4 -11.24 -7.87 -12.67
C ARG A 4 -10.52 -8.52 -11.51
N THR A 5 -9.55 -7.79 -10.95
CA THR A 5 -8.88 -8.21 -9.72
C THR A 5 -9.12 -7.18 -8.63
N LEU A 6 -9.15 -7.65 -7.42
CA LEU A 6 -9.33 -6.82 -6.23
C LEU A 6 -8.02 -6.80 -5.46
N ARG A 7 -7.60 -5.62 -5.04
CA ARG A 7 -6.38 -5.42 -4.25
C ARG A 7 -6.68 -4.57 -3.04
N VAL A 8 -5.90 -4.78 -1.98
CA VAL A 8 -6.07 -4.03 -0.73
C VAL A 8 -4.72 -3.55 -0.22
N TYR A 9 -4.68 -2.32 0.27
CA TYR A 9 -3.47 -1.67 0.75
C TYR A 9 -3.74 -0.98 2.08
N GLY A 10 -2.69 -0.81 2.87
CA GLY A 10 -2.79 -0.20 4.18
C GLY A 10 -1.95 1.06 4.32
N PHE A 11 -2.56 2.06 4.94
CA PHE A 11 -1.85 3.24 5.42
C PHE A 11 -1.43 2.96 6.87
N LEU A 12 -0.17 2.58 7.06
CA LEU A 12 0.38 2.32 8.38
C LEU A 12 1.21 3.51 8.83
N GLU A 13 0.82 4.12 9.95
CA GLU A 13 1.51 5.26 10.54
C GLU A 13 2.25 4.85 11.80
N ASP A 14 3.41 5.45 12.04
CA ASP A 14 4.11 5.33 13.31
C ASP A 14 3.64 6.41 14.31
N ALA A 15 4.22 6.41 15.50
CA ALA A 15 3.85 7.35 16.55
C ALA A 15 4.09 8.82 16.19
N SER A 16 5.00 9.10 15.25
CA SER A 16 5.29 10.47 14.81
C SER A 16 4.49 10.85 13.55
N GLY A 17 3.60 9.99 13.07
CA GLY A 17 2.76 10.25 11.90
C GLY A 17 3.44 9.96 10.57
N ARG A 18 4.61 9.29 10.57
CA ARG A 18 5.23 8.86 9.33
C ARG A 18 4.45 7.68 8.74
N LEU A 19 4.41 7.61 7.42
CA LEU A 19 3.67 6.59 6.69
C LEU A 19 4.64 5.59 6.06
N LEU A 20 4.30 4.31 6.12
CA LEU A 20 5.14 3.26 5.55
C LEU A 20 4.89 3.12 4.05
N ILE A 21 5.94 3.28 3.26
CA ILE A 21 5.90 3.18 1.80
C ILE A 21 6.78 2.02 1.36
N ALA A 22 6.32 1.27 0.35
CA ALA A 22 7.05 0.15 -0.23
C ALA A 22 7.72 0.55 -1.55
N PHE A 23 9.00 0.27 -1.66
CA PHE A 23 9.79 0.42 -2.89
C PHE A 23 10.16 -0.99 -3.34
N GLU A 24 9.61 -1.43 -4.46
CA GLU A 24 9.68 -2.83 -4.87
C GLU A 24 10.15 -2.98 -6.31
N ARG A 25 10.97 -4.01 -6.57
CA ARG A 25 11.18 -4.51 -7.93
C ARG A 25 10.42 -5.82 -8.06
N PHE A 26 9.44 -5.81 -8.92
CA PHE A 26 8.58 -6.96 -9.16
C PHE A 26 8.53 -7.30 -10.65
N ARG A 27 8.99 -8.50 -11.01
CA ARG A 27 9.10 -8.95 -12.41
C ARG A 27 9.83 -7.92 -13.26
N GLY A 28 10.93 -7.37 -12.72
CA GLY A 28 11.73 -6.35 -13.38
C GLY A 28 11.14 -4.95 -13.36
N MET A 29 9.90 -4.76 -12.89
CA MET A 29 9.25 -3.46 -12.85
C MET A 29 9.53 -2.73 -11.55
N PRO A 30 9.89 -1.44 -11.62
CA PRO A 30 9.99 -0.62 -10.41
C PRO A 30 8.59 -0.19 -9.96
N LEU A 31 8.29 -0.43 -8.69
CA LEU A 31 7.00 -0.07 -8.09
C LEU A 31 7.22 0.73 -6.81
N VAL A 32 6.51 1.84 -6.67
CA VAL A 32 6.45 2.62 -5.44
C VAL A 32 4.99 2.65 -5.03
N LYS A 33 4.68 2.05 -3.89
CA LYS A 33 3.30 1.77 -3.49
C LYS A 33 3.17 1.68 -1.97
N PHE A 34 1.94 1.46 -1.51
CA PHE A 34 1.67 1.14 -0.10
C PHE A 34 1.77 -0.38 0.13
N PRO A 35 2.03 -0.82 1.36
CA PRO A 35 2.00 -2.26 1.67
C PRO A 35 0.61 -2.86 1.44
N GLY A 36 0.57 -4.07 0.91
CA GLY A 36 -0.67 -4.78 0.61
C GLY A 36 -0.53 -5.66 -0.61
N GLY A 37 -1.63 -6.11 -1.15
CA GLY A 37 -1.61 -6.98 -2.32
C GLY A 37 -2.98 -7.46 -2.75
N GLY A 38 -3.00 -8.56 -3.48
CA GLY A 38 -4.22 -9.12 -4.04
C GLY A 38 -5.12 -9.77 -3.00
N ILE A 39 -6.43 -9.62 -3.19
CA ILE A 39 -7.43 -10.34 -2.40
C ILE A 39 -7.64 -11.70 -3.05
N GLU A 40 -7.50 -12.77 -2.28
CA GLU A 40 -7.69 -14.12 -2.78
C GLU A 40 -9.17 -14.52 -2.72
N TRP A 41 -9.52 -15.50 -3.53
CA TRP A 41 -10.90 -15.99 -3.58
C TRP A 41 -11.38 -16.41 -2.18
N GLY A 42 -12.53 -15.89 -1.77
CA GLY A 42 -13.13 -16.20 -0.48
C GLY A 42 -12.64 -15.34 0.69
N GLU A 43 -11.64 -14.50 0.48
CA GLU A 43 -11.18 -13.60 1.53
C GLU A 43 -12.03 -12.32 1.60
N SER A 44 -12.25 -11.83 2.81
CA SER A 44 -12.70 -10.45 3.00
C SER A 44 -11.53 -9.49 2.78
N HIS A 45 -11.82 -8.20 2.59
CA HIS A 45 -10.77 -7.18 2.51
C HIS A 45 -9.89 -7.19 3.75
N GLN A 46 -10.53 -7.29 4.93
CA GLN A 46 -9.81 -7.29 6.20
C GLN A 46 -8.88 -8.49 6.30
N ALA A 47 -9.37 -9.69 5.97
CA ALA A 47 -8.56 -10.91 6.04
C ALA A 47 -7.38 -10.84 5.08
N ALA A 48 -7.61 -10.36 3.86
CA ALA A 48 -6.56 -10.21 2.85
C ALA A 48 -5.48 -9.23 3.31
N LEU A 49 -5.88 -8.09 3.85
CA LEU A 49 -4.92 -7.07 4.29
C LEU A 49 -4.10 -7.54 5.48
N CYS A 50 -4.75 -8.22 6.44
CA CYS A 50 -4.04 -8.82 7.58
C CYS A 50 -3.03 -9.86 7.11
N ARG A 51 -3.42 -10.71 6.15
CA ARG A 51 -2.54 -11.73 5.58
C ARG A 51 -1.34 -11.10 4.88
N GLU A 52 -1.56 -10.09 4.04
CA GLU A 52 -0.50 -9.40 3.31
C GLU A 52 0.50 -8.74 4.26
N PHE A 53 0.03 -8.07 5.30
CA PHE A 53 0.92 -7.45 6.29
C PHE A 53 1.72 -8.50 7.05
N GLN A 54 1.13 -9.65 7.36
CA GLN A 54 1.85 -10.74 8.01
C GLN A 54 2.91 -11.34 7.08
N GLU A 55 2.57 -11.58 5.81
CA GLU A 55 3.49 -12.14 4.84
C GLU A 55 4.67 -11.21 4.54
N GLU A 56 4.39 -9.92 4.33
CA GLU A 56 5.40 -8.96 3.90
C GLU A 56 6.20 -8.38 5.06
N LEU A 57 5.58 -8.15 6.19
CA LEU A 57 6.17 -7.39 7.31
C LEU A 57 6.25 -8.17 8.61
N GLY A 58 5.64 -9.35 8.69
CA GLY A 58 5.56 -10.08 9.95
C GLY A 58 4.79 -9.31 11.03
N LEU A 59 3.88 -8.45 10.63
CA LEU A 59 3.18 -7.54 11.53
C LEU A 59 1.70 -7.87 11.60
N ASN A 60 1.18 -7.97 12.83
CA ASN A 60 -0.26 -8.08 13.06
C ASN A 60 -0.87 -6.67 13.11
N ILE A 61 -2.00 -6.51 12.43
CA ILE A 61 -2.68 -5.20 12.32
C ILE A 61 -4.16 -5.31 12.64
N ALA A 62 -4.74 -4.19 13.03
CA ALA A 62 -6.17 -3.97 13.05
C ALA A 62 -6.52 -3.07 11.86
N VAL A 63 -7.52 -3.48 11.08
CA VAL A 63 -7.96 -2.72 9.91
C VAL A 63 -9.02 -1.71 10.32
N GLY A 64 -8.78 -0.46 9.96
CA GLY A 64 -9.68 0.65 10.24
C GLY A 64 -10.56 1.01 9.03
N PRO A 65 -10.87 2.29 8.84
CA PRO A 65 -11.77 2.70 7.77
C PRO A 65 -11.13 2.63 6.39
N CYS A 66 -11.96 2.40 5.37
CA CYS A 66 -11.55 2.54 3.98
C CYS A 66 -11.50 4.03 3.64
N LEU A 67 -10.31 4.52 3.30
CA LEU A 67 -10.10 5.94 3.03
C LEU A 67 -10.17 6.27 1.54
N PHE A 68 -9.93 5.29 0.68
CA PHE A 68 -9.98 5.49 -0.75
C PHE A 68 -10.22 4.18 -1.50
N PHE A 69 -10.92 4.24 -2.61
CA PHE A 69 -10.98 3.19 -3.62
C PHE A 69 -11.21 3.84 -4.98
N ASN A 70 -10.76 3.19 -6.06
CA ASN A 70 -11.00 3.73 -7.39
C ASN A 70 -12.40 3.35 -7.88
N ASP A 71 -13.16 4.36 -8.33
CA ASP A 71 -14.44 4.16 -9.01
C ASP A 71 -14.29 4.26 -10.53
N PHE A 72 -13.06 4.46 -10.99
CA PHE A 72 -12.71 4.54 -12.40
C PHE A 72 -11.89 3.30 -12.79
N ALA A 73 -11.90 2.98 -14.09
CA ALA A 73 -11.20 1.81 -14.60
C ALA A 73 -9.68 2.02 -14.55
N VAL A 74 -8.98 1.02 -14.02
CA VAL A 74 -7.52 0.99 -14.01
C VAL A 74 -7.06 -0.32 -14.66
N GLN A 75 -6.28 -0.22 -15.73
CA GLN A 75 -5.73 -1.40 -16.39
C GLN A 75 -4.51 -1.90 -15.62
N SER A 76 -4.40 -3.23 -15.48
CA SER A 76 -3.21 -3.83 -14.90
C SER A 76 -1.96 -3.49 -15.73
N ALA A 77 -0.86 -3.20 -15.05
CA ALA A 77 0.42 -2.96 -15.70
C ALA A 77 1.03 -4.24 -16.28
N ILE A 78 0.54 -5.40 -15.84
CA ILE A 78 1.09 -6.71 -16.22
C ILE A 78 0.24 -7.36 -17.31
N ASP A 79 -1.08 -7.24 -17.23
CA ASP A 79 -2.01 -7.93 -18.13
C ASP A 79 -3.08 -6.96 -18.64
N PRO A 80 -3.08 -6.63 -19.95
CA PRO A 80 -4.02 -5.66 -20.50
C PRO A 80 -5.48 -6.12 -20.46
N GLU A 81 -5.74 -7.40 -20.24
CA GLU A 81 -7.12 -7.92 -20.11
C GLU A 81 -7.67 -7.80 -18.69
N VAL A 82 -6.85 -7.31 -17.74
CA VAL A 82 -7.24 -7.22 -16.34
C VAL A 82 -7.46 -5.77 -15.94
N GLN A 83 -8.61 -5.50 -15.35
CA GLN A 83 -8.87 -4.25 -14.65
C GLN A 83 -8.67 -4.47 -13.15
N VAL A 84 -8.06 -3.49 -12.50
CA VAL A 84 -7.72 -3.57 -11.09
C VAL A 84 -8.61 -2.62 -10.30
N GLN A 85 -9.22 -3.12 -9.24
CA GLN A 85 -9.89 -2.28 -8.25
C GLN A 85 -9.14 -2.40 -6.93
N SER A 86 -8.74 -1.27 -6.38
CA SER A 86 -7.90 -1.21 -5.17
C SER A 86 -8.62 -0.44 -4.07
N PHE A 87 -8.49 -0.98 -2.85
CA PHE A 87 -9.10 -0.41 -1.65
C PHE A 87 -7.99 -0.09 -0.67
N PHE A 88 -7.99 1.12 -0.12
CA PHE A 88 -6.95 1.62 0.76
C PHE A 88 -7.54 1.90 2.14
N TYR A 89 -7.03 1.19 3.13
CA TYR A 89 -7.54 1.24 4.51
C TYR A 89 -6.50 1.85 5.43
N GLY A 90 -6.96 2.65 6.40
CA GLY A 90 -6.13 2.98 7.54
C GLY A 90 -5.94 1.72 8.37
N VAL A 91 -4.71 1.46 8.82
CA VAL A 91 -4.42 0.30 9.66
C VAL A 91 -3.64 0.72 10.90
N ARG A 92 -3.76 -0.08 11.95
CA ARG A 92 -3.05 0.13 13.19
C ARG A 92 -2.26 -1.13 13.55
N ALA A 93 -0.99 -0.95 13.88
CA ALA A 93 -0.15 -2.06 14.31
C ALA A 93 -0.62 -2.58 15.67
N LEU A 94 -0.68 -3.91 15.80
CA LEU A 94 -0.95 -4.57 17.07
C LEU A 94 0.33 -5.04 17.75
N ASP A 95 1.45 -5.02 17.01
CA ASP A 95 2.78 -5.38 17.51
C ASP A 95 3.67 -4.13 17.54
N PRO A 96 4.78 -4.13 18.29
CA PRO A 96 5.73 -3.03 18.26
C PRO A 96 6.32 -2.81 16.86
N LEU A 97 6.35 -1.55 16.40
CA LEU A 97 6.87 -1.20 15.08
C LEU A 97 8.39 -1.26 14.98
N ASP A 98 9.10 -1.23 16.10
CA ASP A 98 10.57 -1.33 16.13
C ASP A 98 11.09 -2.70 15.67
N ALA A 99 10.22 -3.70 15.62
CA ALA A 99 10.55 -5.02 15.08
C ALA A 99 10.58 -5.07 13.54
N LEU A 100 10.05 -4.04 12.87
CA LEU A 100 10.03 -4.00 11.41
C LEU A 100 11.43 -3.75 10.85
N THR A 101 11.75 -4.47 9.76
CA THR A 101 12.96 -4.20 9.00
C THR A 101 12.63 -3.10 7.99
N THR A 102 13.22 -1.92 8.17
CA THR A 102 13.01 -0.77 7.30
C THR A 102 14.32 -0.24 6.76
N SER A 103 14.24 0.57 5.71
CA SER A 103 15.38 1.22 5.06
C SER A 103 15.17 2.73 5.10
N GLU A 104 16.27 3.48 4.98
CA GLU A 104 16.21 4.93 4.76
C GLU A 104 16.35 5.28 3.28
N VAL A 105 16.65 4.29 2.45
CA VAL A 105 16.90 4.49 1.02
C VAL A 105 15.57 4.46 0.26
N ARG A 106 15.18 5.61 -0.30
CA ARG A 106 13.94 5.78 -1.06
C ARG A 106 14.16 5.47 -2.54
N GLU A 107 14.65 4.28 -2.80
CA GLU A 107 14.91 3.81 -4.16
C GLU A 107 14.44 2.37 -4.31
N VAL A 108 13.91 2.06 -5.49
CA VAL A 108 13.55 0.69 -5.83
C VAL A 108 14.82 -0.16 -5.88
N PRO A 109 14.83 -1.37 -5.29
CA PRO A 109 16.00 -2.24 -5.36
C PRO A 109 16.41 -2.53 -6.80
N GLU A 110 17.70 -2.76 -7.04
CA GLU A 110 18.19 -3.12 -8.38
C GLU A 110 17.80 -4.55 -8.78
N THR A 111 17.61 -5.42 -7.78
CA THR A 111 17.16 -6.81 -7.99
C THR A 111 15.76 -7.00 -7.41
N GLU A 112 15.12 -8.13 -7.76
CA GLU A 112 13.80 -8.47 -7.20
C GLU A 112 13.82 -8.39 -5.69
N GLY A 113 12.84 -7.70 -5.12
CA GLY A 113 12.73 -7.50 -3.69
C GLY A 113 12.04 -6.21 -3.34
N GLU A 114 11.94 -5.96 -2.05
CA GLU A 114 11.11 -4.90 -1.49
C GLU A 114 11.86 -4.20 -0.36
N ARG A 115 11.77 -2.87 -0.34
CA ARG A 115 12.22 -2.04 0.79
C ARG A 115 11.03 -1.29 1.36
N PHE A 116 10.95 -1.25 2.67
CA PHE A 116 9.93 -0.46 3.37
C PHE A 116 10.60 0.75 4.02
N VAL A 117 10.04 1.92 3.79
CA VAL A 117 10.62 3.18 4.25
C VAL A 117 9.55 4.00 4.98
N TRP A 118 9.89 4.51 6.16
CA TRP A 118 9.05 5.49 6.86
C TRP A 118 9.23 6.86 6.22
N VAL A 119 8.13 7.46 5.76
CA VAL A 119 8.14 8.76 5.09
C VAL A 119 7.37 9.76 5.94
N PRO A 120 7.97 10.91 6.31
CA PRO A 120 7.26 11.95 7.04
C PRO A 120 5.99 12.40 6.32
N ALA A 121 4.94 12.71 7.07
CA ALA A 121 3.64 13.06 6.51
C ALA A 121 3.72 14.17 5.47
N GLU A 122 4.52 15.20 5.72
CA GLU A 122 4.68 16.35 4.83
C GLU A 122 5.39 16.01 3.51
N GLU A 123 6.02 14.82 3.42
CA GLU A 123 6.72 14.39 2.21
C GLU A 123 5.95 13.34 1.42
N VAL A 124 4.86 12.79 1.99
CA VAL A 124 4.10 11.71 1.33
C VAL A 124 3.57 12.13 -0.03
N LEU A 125 3.03 13.35 -0.16
CA LEU A 125 2.49 13.84 -1.43
C LEU A 125 3.57 14.10 -2.49
N LYS A 126 4.83 14.09 -2.11
CA LYS A 126 5.97 14.28 -3.01
C LYS A 126 6.58 12.97 -3.48
N ILE A 127 6.11 11.83 -2.95
CA ILE A 127 6.61 10.52 -3.33
C ILE A 127 6.20 10.23 -4.78
N PRO A 128 7.14 9.77 -5.63
CA PRO A 128 6.84 9.46 -7.02
C PRO A 128 6.20 8.08 -7.14
N PHE A 129 4.96 7.93 -6.68
CA PHE A 129 4.23 6.68 -6.79
C PHE A 129 4.13 6.24 -8.26
N THR A 130 4.21 4.94 -8.48
CA THR A 130 4.24 4.38 -9.83
C THR A 130 2.96 4.67 -10.61
N PHE A 131 1.80 4.61 -9.95
CA PHE A 131 0.51 4.76 -10.62
C PHE A 131 -0.28 5.93 -10.04
N GLU A 132 -1.16 6.49 -10.85
CA GLU A 132 -2.05 7.58 -10.43
C GLU A 132 -2.92 7.20 -9.23
N ILE A 133 -3.29 5.92 -9.12
CA ILE A 133 -4.16 5.48 -8.04
C ILE A 133 -3.52 5.65 -6.66
N GLU A 134 -2.22 5.39 -6.54
CA GLU A 134 -1.52 5.61 -5.26
C GLU A 134 -1.39 7.10 -4.96
N GLN A 135 -1.22 7.92 -5.99
CA GLN A 135 -1.19 9.38 -5.80
C GLN A 135 -2.54 9.88 -5.31
N ALA A 136 -3.64 9.40 -5.91
CA ALA A 136 -4.98 9.74 -5.46
C ALA A 136 -5.24 9.25 -4.04
N ALA A 137 -4.80 8.03 -3.73
CA ALA A 137 -4.93 7.47 -2.39
C ALA A 137 -4.14 8.26 -1.35
N SER A 138 -2.94 8.72 -1.69
CA SER A 138 -2.11 9.52 -0.79
C SER A 138 -2.77 10.86 -0.48
N ARG A 139 -3.41 11.48 -1.47
CA ARG A 139 -4.19 12.70 -1.27
C ARG A 139 -5.39 12.46 -0.34
N ALA A 140 -6.10 11.34 -0.51
CA ALA A 140 -7.21 10.98 0.36
C ALA A 140 -6.73 10.75 1.81
N TRP A 141 -5.59 10.09 1.98
CA TRP A 141 -5.00 9.91 3.29
C TRP A 141 -4.66 11.25 3.93
N ALA A 142 -3.99 12.13 3.20
CA ALA A 142 -3.63 13.47 3.71
C ALA A 142 -4.87 14.28 4.09
N ALA A 143 -5.92 14.21 3.28
CA ALA A 143 -7.17 14.91 3.57
C ALA A 143 -7.84 14.37 4.83
N SER A 144 -7.70 13.07 5.12
CA SER A 144 -8.25 12.47 6.33
C SER A 144 -7.61 12.99 7.62
N LYS A 145 -6.43 13.61 7.52
CA LYS A 145 -5.69 14.18 8.65
C LYS A 145 -6.03 15.65 8.90
N THR A 146 -6.73 16.29 7.99
CA THR A 146 -7.08 17.71 8.13
C THR A 146 -8.23 17.86 9.12
N PRO A 147 -8.09 18.69 10.18
CA PRO A 147 -9.20 18.95 11.09
C PRO A 147 -10.38 19.59 10.35
N GLN A 148 -11.58 19.18 10.73
CA GLN A 148 -12.81 19.76 10.20
C GLN A 148 -13.33 20.87 11.11
#